data_d46eb83a178ad27c3971cf7cf58aa8cc
#
_entry.id   d46eb83a178ad27c3971cf7cf58aa8cc
#
_cell.length_a   1.000
_cell.length_b   1.000
_cell.length_c   1.000
_cell.angle_alpha   90.00
_cell.angle_beta   90.00
_cell.angle_gamma   90.00
#
_symmetry.space_group_name_H-M   'P 1'
#
loop_
_entity.id
_entity.type
_entity.pdbx_description
1 polymer ?
#
loop_
_entity_poly.entity_id
_entity_poly.type
_entity_poly.pdbx_seq_one_letter_code
_entity_poly.pdbx_strand_id
1 'polypeptide(L)'
;KGQELNYLDTVTDPKAQIFVKSFYDYIVAQSRLFLSKMDKGEIEITHDFYLKKFQLSNPVLNYDYILFDEGQDASPAMLDVFFKQKATKIIVGDTHQQIYGWRFAVNSLEKAAFTTYQLSTSFRFSQDIANLAMGVLEFKSHLSEYRAVPITGKGSSREIKTKAVLARTNLGLLLKAIEYVTEKRISGKYILKEISTSILTQMKALRF
;
A
#
# COMPACT_ATOMS: atom_id res chain seq x y z
N LYS A 1 -11.51 7.60 17.79
CA LYS A 1 -12.25 6.60 18.57
C LYS A 1 -11.76 5.24 18.10
N GLY A 2 -11.14 4.46 19.01
CA GLY A 2 -10.69 3.10 18.70
C GLY A 2 -11.89 2.25 18.27
N GLN A 3 -11.67 1.34 17.33
CA GLN A 3 -12.66 0.31 17.07
C GLN A 3 -12.78 -0.51 18.35
N GLU A 4 -13.97 -0.60 18.88
CA GLU A 4 -14.27 -1.51 19.99
C GLU A 4 -13.98 -2.94 19.54
N LEU A 5 -13.52 -3.74 20.47
CA LEU A 5 -13.20 -5.15 20.22
C LEU A 5 -14.49 -5.93 20.02
N ASN A 6 -15.05 -5.90 18.81
CA ASN A 6 -16.30 -6.59 18.48
C ASN A 6 -16.24 -8.12 18.69
N TYR A 7 -15.02 -8.68 18.84
CA TYR A 7 -14.86 -10.12 19.12
C TYR A 7 -14.92 -10.49 20.60
N LEU A 8 -15.01 -9.52 21.53
CA LEU A 8 -15.29 -9.85 22.93
C LEU A 8 -16.59 -10.62 23.11
N ASP A 9 -17.57 -10.34 22.24
CA ASP A 9 -18.85 -11.03 22.25
C ASP A 9 -18.74 -12.51 21.83
N THR A 10 -17.67 -12.89 21.15
CA THR A 10 -17.41 -14.29 20.76
C THR A 10 -16.71 -15.10 21.84
N VAL A 11 -16.19 -14.45 22.89
CA VAL A 11 -15.51 -15.11 24.01
C VAL A 11 -16.55 -15.42 25.08
N THR A 12 -16.92 -16.68 25.23
CA THR A 12 -17.99 -17.12 26.14
C THR A 12 -17.57 -17.28 27.60
N ASP A 13 -16.26 -17.53 27.86
CA ASP A 13 -15.75 -17.67 29.22
C ASP A 13 -15.56 -16.30 29.90
N PRO A 14 -16.21 -16.02 31.04
CA PRO A 14 -16.07 -14.75 31.74
C PRO A 14 -14.64 -14.41 32.16
N LYS A 15 -13.84 -15.40 32.56
CA LYS A 15 -12.42 -15.18 32.92
C LYS A 15 -11.59 -14.78 31.70
N ALA A 16 -11.84 -15.42 30.58
CA ALA A 16 -11.20 -15.06 29.33
C ALA A 16 -11.60 -13.66 28.85
N GLN A 17 -12.85 -13.25 29.01
CA GLN A 17 -13.30 -11.88 28.73
C GLN A 17 -12.56 -10.84 29.55
N ILE A 18 -12.42 -11.06 30.85
CA ILE A 18 -11.68 -10.17 31.77
C ILE A 18 -10.21 -10.08 31.33
N PHE A 19 -9.60 -11.22 31.02
CA PHE A 19 -8.20 -11.25 30.57
C PHE A 19 -8.01 -10.47 29.26
N VAL A 20 -8.84 -10.72 28.27
CA VAL A 20 -8.75 -10.05 26.95
C VAL A 20 -8.94 -8.54 27.11
N LYS A 21 -9.90 -8.10 27.95
CA LYS A 21 -10.11 -6.68 28.21
C LYS A 21 -8.91 -6.04 28.89
N SER A 22 -8.38 -6.67 29.95
CA SER A 22 -7.18 -6.17 30.66
C SER A 22 -5.96 -6.10 29.74
N PHE A 23 -5.78 -7.09 28.87
CA PHE A 23 -4.69 -7.11 27.89
C PHE A 23 -4.85 -6.01 26.83
N TYR A 24 -6.08 -5.75 26.40
CA TYR A 24 -6.37 -4.64 25.49
C TYR A 24 -6.04 -3.28 26.13
N ASP A 25 -6.47 -3.06 27.38
CA ASP A 25 -6.18 -1.83 28.09
C ASP A 25 -4.66 -1.63 28.27
N TYR A 26 -3.92 -2.72 28.55
CA TYR A 26 -2.47 -2.70 28.58
C TYR A 26 -1.87 -2.30 27.22
N ILE A 27 -2.32 -2.90 26.10
CA ILE A 27 -1.86 -2.56 24.75
C ILE A 27 -2.13 -1.08 24.46
N VAL A 28 -3.30 -0.58 24.78
CA VAL A 28 -3.66 0.83 24.56
C VAL A 28 -2.75 1.76 25.36
N ALA A 29 -2.47 1.43 26.63
CA ALA A 29 -1.59 2.21 27.48
C ALA A 29 -0.15 2.22 26.95
N GLN A 30 0.39 1.05 26.53
CA GLN A 30 1.73 0.95 25.95
C GLN A 30 1.81 1.68 24.59
N SER A 31 0.78 1.61 23.77
CA SER A 31 0.72 2.34 22.49
C SER A 31 0.76 3.86 22.71
N ARG A 32 0.03 4.36 23.71
CA ARG A 32 0.07 5.79 24.08
C ARG A 32 1.45 6.21 24.58
N LEU A 33 2.08 5.38 25.41
CA LEU A 33 3.44 5.63 25.91
C LEU A 33 4.44 5.66 24.73
N PHE A 34 4.33 4.72 23.81
CA PHE A 34 5.17 4.65 22.61
C PHE A 34 5.03 5.91 21.74
N LEU A 35 3.80 6.34 21.47
CA LEU A 35 3.55 7.59 20.76
C LEU A 35 4.08 8.82 21.48
N SER A 36 3.96 8.85 22.84
CA SER A 36 4.53 9.93 23.64
C SER A 36 6.05 9.99 23.56
N LYS A 37 6.72 8.83 23.55
CA LYS A 37 8.18 8.76 23.37
C LYS A 37 8.62 9.26 22.00
N MET A 38 7.90 8.92 20.94
CA MET A 38 8.13 9.49 19.60
C MET A 38 7.98 11.02 19.62
N ASP A 39 6.93 11.52 20.28
CA ASP A 39 6.64 12.94 20.33
C ASP A 39 7.72 13.74 21.07
N LYS A 40 8.34 13.16 22.08
CA LYS A 40 9.46 13.74 22.83
C LYS A 40 10.83 13.54 22.17
N GLY A 41 10.90 12.79 21.07
CA GLY A 41 12.17 12.45 20.42
C GLY A 41 13.03 11.44 21.18
N GLU A 42 12.44 10.68 22.13
CA GLU A 42 13.14 9.65 22.89
C GLU A 42 13.40 8.38 22.05
N ILE A 43 12.62 8.17 21.01
CA ILE A 43 12.74 7.08 20.04
C ILE A 43 12.54 7.59 18.64
N GLU A 44 12.99 6.81 17.64
CA GLU A 44 12.83 7.11 16.21
C GLU A 44 11.36 7.19 15.83
N ILE A 45 11.00 8.21 15.05
CA ILE A 45 9.62 8.43 14.59
C ILE A 45 9.34 7.64 13.31
N THR A 46 8.14 7.07 13.22
CA THR A 46 7.67 6.39 12.01
C THR A 46 7.04 7.37 11.02
N HIS A 47 6.97 6.96 9.73
CA HIS A 47 6.30 7.75 8.70
C HIS A 47 4.84 8.08 9.04
N ASP A 48 4.09 7.12 9.57
CA ASP A 48 2.69 7.32 9.94
C ASP A 48 2.54 8.30 11.10
N PHE A 49 3.52 8.34 12.01
CA PHE A 49 3.51 9.27 13.14
C PHE A 49 3.67 10.73 12.68
N TYR A 50 4.71 11.04 11.89
CA TYR A 50 4.90 12.43 11.44
C TYR A 50 3.81 12.88 10.47
N LEU A 51 3.29 11.97 9.62
CA LEU A 51 2.16 12.27 8.76
C LEU A 51 0.91 12.63 9.58
N LYS A 52 0.65 11.90 10.67
CA LYS A 52 -0.45 12.21 11.59
C LYS A 52 -0.25 13.54 12.31
N LYS A 53 0.96 13.82 12.77
CA LYS A 53 1.28 15.16 13.35
C LYS A 53 1.07 16.27 12.35
N PHE A 54 1.53 16.09 11.12
CA PHE A 54 1.34 17.04 10.04
C PHE A 54 -0.16 17.28 9.75
N GLN A 55 -0.96 16.22 9.67
CA GLN A 55 -2.41 16.34 9.52
C GLN A 55 -3.03 17.15 10.68
N LEU A 56 -2.66 16.84 11.93
CA LEU A 56 -3.21 17.50 13.12
C LEU A 56 -2.80 18.97 13.23
N SER A 57 -1.70 19.40 12.63
CA SER A 57 -1.29 20.80 12.57
C SER A 57 -2.16 21.63 11.63
N ASN A 58 -3.09 21.02 10.88
CA ASN A 58 -3.94 21.65 9.87
C ASN A 58 -3.12 22.56 8.92
N PRO A 59 -2.13 22.01 8.21
CA PRO A 59 -1.22 22.79 7.39
C PRO A 59 -1.96 23.51 6.26
N VAL A 60 -1.59 24.76 6.02
CA VAL A 60 -2.02 25.52 4.84
C VAL A 60 -0.86 25.51 3.85
N LEU A 61 -1.08 24.92 2.68
CA LEU A 61 -0.10 24.83 1.61
C LEU A 61 -0.40 25.95 0.60
N ASN A 62 0.54 26.87 0.41
CA ASN A 62 0.38 28.03 -0.47
C ASN A 62 0.78 27.67 -1.92
N TYR A 63 -0.04 26.83 -2.57
CA TYR A 63 0.11 26.44 -3.96
C TYR A 63 -1.18 26.71 -4.73
N ASP A 64 -1.05 27.04 -6.02
CA ASP A 64 -2.19 27.21 -6.92
C ASP A 64 -2.74 25.85 -7.35
N TYR A 65 -1.86 24.86 -7.49
CA TYR A 65 -2.18 23.49 -7.89
C TYR A 65 -1.53 22.48 -6.95
N ILE A 66 -2.26 21.42 -6.60
CA ILE A 66 -1.75 20.29 -5.86
C ILE A 66 -2.10 19.01 -6.64
N LEU A 67 -1.07 18.28 -7.04
CA LEU A 67 -1.19 17.00 -7.72
C LEU A 67 -0.96 15.88 -6.69
N PHE A 68 -1.86 14.93 -6.67
CA PHE A 68 -1.78 13.74 -5.82
C PHE A 68 -1.66 12.51 -6.73
N ASP A 69 -0.48 11.91 -6.74
CA ASP A 69 -0.19 10.70 -7.51
C ASP A 69 -0.49 9.44 -6.68
N GLU A 70 -0.74 8.30 -7.35
CA GLU A 70 -1.11 7.02 -6.75
C GLU A 70 -2.31 7.14 -5.79
N GLY A 71 -3.32 7.88 -6.20
CA GLY A 71 -4.48 8.21 -5.37
C GLY A 71 -5.26 7.01 -4.83
N GLN A 72 -5.14 5.82 -5.43
CA GLN A 72 -5.75 4.58 -4.96
C GLN A 72 -5.15 4.05 -3.64
N ASP A 73 -3.91 4.44 -3.32
CA ASP A 73 -3.20 4.00 -2.12
C ASP A 73 -3.10 5.09 -1.04
N ALA A 74 -3.91 6.14 -1.16
CA ALA A 74 -3.90 7.26 -0.24
C ALA A 74 -4.36 6.85 1.17
N SER A 75 -3.65 7.32 2.21
CA SER A 75 -4.14 7.19 3.58
C SER A 75 -5.22 8.24 3.89
N PRO A 76 -6.16 7.97 4.82
CA PRO A 76 -7.14 8.96 5.24
C PRO A 76 -6.52 10.27 5.73
N ALA A 77 -5.34 10.21 6.35
CA ALA A 77 -4.63 11.40 6.82
C ALA A 77 -4.10 12.27 5.66
N MET A 78 -3.56 11.63 4.60
CA MET A 78 -3.14 12.34 3.39
C MET A 78 -4.32 13.02 2.70
N LEU A 79 -5.44 12.31 2.56
CA LEU A 79 -6.64 12.85 1.93
C LEU A 79 -7.25 14.00 2.72
N ASP A 80 -7.26 13.93 4.05
CA ASP A 80 -7.75 15.03 4.89
C ASP A 80 -6.92 16.29 4.68
N VAL A 81 -5.58 16.19 4.66
CA VAL A 81 -4.70 17.32 4.35
C VAL A 81 -4.96 17.85 2.95
N PHE A 82 -5.02 16.96 1.96
CA PHE A 82 -5.20 17.33 0.55
C PHE A 82 -6.54 18.05 0.29
N PHE A 83 -7.65 17.48 0.79
CA PHE A 83 -8.97 18.06 0.53
C PHE A 83 -9.20 19.40 1.23
N LYS A 84 -8.55 19.66 2.35
CA LYS A 84 -8.64 20.94 3.08
C LYS A 84 -7.94 22.10 2.37
N GLN A 85 -7.05 21.83 1.41
CA GLN A 85 -6.35 22.92 0.73
C GLN A 85 -7.27 23.71 -0.19
N LYS A 86 -6.98 25.00 -0.38
CA LYS A 86 -7.73 25.90 -1.29
C LYS A 86 -7.29 25.78 -2.76
N ALA A 87 -6.18 25.13 -3.03
CA ALA A 87 -5.59 24.93 -4.34
C ALA A 87 -6.52 24.19 -5.32
N THR A 88 -6.28 24.33 -6.61
CA THR A 88 -6.84 23.42 -7.63
C THR A 88 -6.25 22.03 -7.43
N LYS A 89 -7.10 21.02 -7.26
CA LYS A 89 -6.71 19.67 -6.89
C LYS A 89 -6.81 18.73 -8.05
N ILE A 90 -5.76 17.96 -8.29
CA ILE A 90 -5.69 16.95 -9.33
C ILE A 90 -5.26 15.63 -8.66
N ILE A 91 -6.03 14.56 -8.85
CA ILE A 91 -5.69 13.22 -8.37
C ILE A 91 -5.44 12.34 -9.59
N VAL A 92 -4.33 11.64 -9.60
CA VAL A 92 -3.96 10.67 -10.61
C VAL A 92 -3.79 9.31 -9.95
N GLY A 93 -4.16 8.24 -10.63
CA GLY A 93 -4.00 6.88 -10.12
C GLY A 93 -4.76 5.84 -10.95
N ASP A 94 -4.67 4.60 -10.51
CA ASP A 94 -5.33 3.45 -11.13
C ASP A 94 -6.03 2.62 -10.05
N THR A 95 -7.35 2.55 -10.10
CA THR A 95 -8.17 1.81 -9.13
C THR A 95 -7.81 0.32 -9.06
N HIS A 96 -7.23 -0.24 -10.12
CA HIS A 96 -6.83 -1.65 -10.19
C HIS A 96 -5.46 -1.94 -9.57
N GLN A 97 -4.67 -0.90 -9.32
CA GLN A 97 -3.35 -1.01 -8.69
C GLN A 97 -3.39 -0.83 -7.16
N GLN A 98 -4.57 -0.77 -6.54
CA GLN A 98 -4.68 -0.68 -5.08
C GLN A 98 -4.18 -1.98 -4.43
N ILE A 99 -2.98 -1.93 -3.83
CA ILE A 99 -2.35 -3.06 -3.14
C ILE A 99 -2.18 -2.85 -1.64
N TYR A 100 -2.44 -1.63 -1.13
CA TYR A 100 -2.28 -1.26 0.27
C TYR A 100 -3.61 -1.16 1.05
N GLY A 101 -4.69 -1.77 0.55
CA GLY A 101 -5.97 -1.82 1.26
C GLY A 101 -5.86 -2.39 2.68
N TRP A 102 -4.96 -3.33 2.92
CA TRP A 102 -4.66 -3.88 4.24
C TRP A 102 -4.04 -2.87 5.23
N ARG A 103 -3.48 -1.75 4.74
CA ARG A 103 -2.99 -0.63 5.53
C ARG A 103 -4.02 0.50 5.66
N PHE A 104 -5.29 0.20 5.48
CA PHE A 104 -6.39 1.18 5.49
C PHE A 104 -6.28 2.25 4.39
N ALA A 105 -5.57 1.97 3.30
CA ALA A 105 -5.59 2.84 2.13
C ALA A 105 -7.02 2.97 1.59
N VAL A 106 -7.34 4.19 1.20
CA VAL A 106 -8.66 4.55 0.70
C VAL A 106 -8.52 4.92 -0.77
N ASN A 107 -9.32 4.27 -1.63
CA ASN A 107 -9.34 4.65 -3.04
C ASN A 107 -9.95 6.06 -3.20
N SER A 108 -9.07 7.05 -3.30
CA SER A 108 -9.49 8.44 -3.43
C SER A 108 -10.13 8.75 -4.78
N LEU A 109 -9.84 7.96 -5.82
CA LEU A 109 -10.43 8.10 -7.15
C LEU A 109 -11.94 7.81 -7.15
N GLU A 110 -12.38 6.92 -6.28
CA GLU A 110 -13.81 6.60 -6.11
C GLU A 110 -14.54 7.59 -5.19
N LYS A 111 -13.81 8.23 -4.27
CA LYS A 111 -14.39 9.13 -3.26
C LYS A 111 -14.40 10.60 -3.65
N ALA A 112 -13.52 11.00 -4.55
CA ALA A 112 -13.47 12.39 -5.00
C ALA A 112 -14.58 12.68 -5.99
N ALA A 113 -15.46 13.62 -5.66
CA ALA A 113 -16.48 14.13 -6.59
C ALA A 113 -15.86 15.12 -7.59
N PHE A 114 -14.81 14.70 -8.31
CA PHE A 114 -14.12 15.50 -9.29
C PHE A 114 -14.52 15.12 -10.72
N THR A 115 -14.34 16.06 -11.65
CA THR A 115 -14.44 15.73 -13.07
C THR A 115 -13.38 14.70 -13.42
N THR A 116 -13.78 13.55 -13.96
CA THR A 116 -12.89 12.42 -14.24
C THR A 116 -12.49 12.40 -15.71
N TYR A 117 -11.20 12.28 -15.95
CA TYR A 117 -10.61 12.06 -17.26
C TYR A 117 -9.91 10.72 -17.29
N GLN A 118 -10.00 10.01 -18.42
CA GLN A 118 -9.41 8.69 -18.59
C GLN A 118 -8.13 8.76 -19.43
N LEU A 119 -7.05 8.21 -18.91
CA LEU A 119 -5.81 8.02 -19.65
C LEU A 119 -5.80 6.61 -20.25
N SER A 120 -6.18 6.52 -21.52
CA SER A 120 -6.37 5.25 -22.24
C SER A 120 -5.16 4.80 -23.07
N THR A 121 -4.10 5.61 -23.15
CA THR A 121 -2.91 5.29 -23.94
C THR A 121 -1.69 5.11 -23.04
N SER A 122 -0.98 3.98 -23.19
CA SER A 122 0.28 3.71 -22.52
C SER A 122 1.43 3.68 -23.53
N PHE A 123 2.52 4.37 -23.19
CA PHE A 123 3.78 4.34 -23.94
C PHE A 123 4.82 3.39 -23.30
N ARG A 124 4.47 2.71 -22.21
CA ARG A 124 5.35 1.78 -21.49
C ARG A 124 5.43 0.40 -22.13
N PHE A 125 4.38 -0.01 -22.84
CA PHE A 125 4.25 -1.36 -23.39
C PHE A 125 3.52 -1.37 -24.74
N SER A 126 3.72 -2.47 -25.48
CA SER A 126 3.08 -2.71 -26.79
C SER A 126 1.59 -3.03 -26.66
N GLN A 127 0.89 -3.06 -27.80
CA GLN A 127 -0.52 -3.43 -27.85
C GLN A 127 -0.79 -4.86 -27.35
N ASP A 128 0.16 -5.79 -27.53
CA ASP A 128 -0.01 -7.18 -27.06
C ASP A 128 -0.12 -7.24 -25.54
N ILE A 129 0.69 -6.44 -24.83
CA ILE A 129 0.61 -6.33 -23.37
C ILE A 129 -0.69 -5.64 -22.95
N ALA A 130 -1.13 -4.62 -23.70
CA ALA A 130 -2.41 -3.98 -23.45
C ALA A 130 -3.57 -4.97 -23.59
N ASN A 131 -3.57 -5.81 -24.64
CA ASN A 131 -4.58 -6.83 -24.87
C ASN A 131 -4.62 -7.86 -23.74
N LEU A 132 -3.44 -8.30 -23.25
CA LEU A 132 -3.35 -9.21 -22.11
C LEU A 132 -3.93 -8.57 -20.84
N ALA A 133 -3.58 -7.30 -20.55
CA ALA A 133 -4.11 -6.57 -19.43
C ALA A 133 -5.63 -6.42 -19.50
N MET A 134 -6.17 -6.10 -20.69
CA MET A 134 -7.62 -6.01 -20.91
C MET A 134 -8.32 -7.34 -20.68
N GLY A 135 -7.75 -8.47 -21.12
CA GLY A 135 -8.31 -9.79 -20.86
C GLY A 135 -8.39 -10.13 -19.36
N VAL A 136 -7.37 -9.75 -18.58
CA VAL A 136 -7.39 -9.91 -17.12
C VAL A 136 -8.47 -9.03 -16.48
N LEU A 137 -8.60 -7.78 -16.93
CA LEU A 137 -9.62 -6.86 -16.41
C LEU A 137 -11.04 -7.29 -16.80
N GLU A 138 -11.23 -7.84 -17.99
CA GLU A 138 -12.50 -8.42 -18.40
C GLU A 138 -12.91 -9.60 -17.52
N PHE A 139 -11.96 -10.48 -17.18
CA PHE A 139 -12.21 -11.54 -16.21
C PHE A 139 -12.66 -10.99 -14.84
N LYS A 140 -12.07 -9.88 -14.39
CA LYS A 140 -12.47 -9.21 -13.16
C LYS A 140 -13.92 -8.72 -13.19
N SER A 141 -14.45 -8.34 -14.37
CA SER A 141 -15.83 -7.85 -14.51
C SER A 141 -16.88 -8.92 -14.14
N HIS A 142 -16.52 -10.23 -14.20
CA HIS A 142 -17.37 -11.32 -13.73
C HIS A 142 -17.44 -11.42 -12.19
N LEU A 143 -16.50 -10.79 -11.48
CA LEU A 143 -16.42 -10.86 -10.01
C LEU A 143 -16.97 -9.61 -9.32
N SER A 144 -17.09 -8.49 -10.04
CA SER A 144 -17.57 -7.22 -9.50
C SER A 144 -18.13 -6.35 -10.62
N GLU A 145 -19.12 -5.50 -10.31
CA GLU A 145 -19.60 -4.48 -11.24
C GLU A 145 -18.47 -3.51 -11.59
N TYR A 146 -17.92 -3.67 -12.78
CA TYR A 146 -16.79 -2.90 -13.21
C TYR A 146 -16.79 -2.75 -14.74
N ARG A 147 -16.50 -1.55 -15.21
CA ARG A 147 -16.31 -1.27 -16.65
C ARG A 147 -14.85 -0.98 -16.95
N ALA A 148 -14.23 -1.85 -17.72
CA ALA A 148 -12.86 -1.66 -18.17
C ALA A 148 -12.73 -0.39 -19.05
N VAL A 149 -11.71 0.41 -18.77
CA VAL A 149 -11.28 1.48 -19.68
C VAL A 149 -10.42 0.85 -20.76
N PRO A 150 -10.73 1.02 -22.05
CA PRO A 150 -9.89 0.47 -23.12
C PRO A 150 -8.46 1.03 -23.04
N ILE A 151 -7.47 0.15 -23.09
CA ILE A 151 -6.06 0.53 -23.06
C ILE A 151 -5.44 0.33 -24.44
N THR A 152 -4.81 1.38 -24.96
CA THR A 152 -4.02 1.32 -26.19
C THR A 152 -2.53 1.34 -25.84
N GLY A 153 -1.79 0.30 -26.22
CA GLY A 153 -0.35 0.23 -26.06
C GLY A 153 0.38 0.84 -27.28
N LYS A 154 1.13 1.92 -27.05
CA LYS A 154 1.99 2.58 -28.05
C LYS A 154 3.48 2.44 -27.77
N GLY A 155 3.85 1.68 -26.74
CA GLY A 155 5.24 1.36 -26.45
C GLY A 155 5.84 0.40 -27.49
N SER A 156 7.14 0.46 -27.69
CA SER A 156 7.85 -0.48 -28.55
C SER A 156 8.19 -1.76 -27.79
N SER A 157 8.00 -2.92 -28.43
CA SER A 157 8.60 -4.18 -27.98
C SER A 157 10.10 -4.14 -28.28
N ARG A 158 10.89 -3.56 -27.39
CA ARG A 158 12.35 -3.68 -27.47
C ARG A 158 12.77 -5.03 -26.92
N GLU A 159 13.82 -5.61 -27.49
CA GLU A 159 14.42 -6.83 -26.95
C GLU A 159 14.84 -6.60 -25.50
N ILE A 160 14.15 -7.26 -24.58
CA ILE A 160 14.34 -7.03 -23.14
C ILE A 160 15.46 -7.95 -22.66
N LYS A 161 16.60 -7.37 -22.30
CA LYS A 161 17.76 -8.10 -21.77
C LYS A 161 17.63 -8.46 -20.27
N THR A 162 16.64 -7.90 -19.59
CA THR A 162 16.43 -8.10 -18.16
C THR A 162 15.06 -8.71 -17.88
N LYS A 163 15.00 -9.63 -16.90
CA LYS A 163 13.77 -10.30 -16.47
C LYS A 163 13.55 -10.03 -14.99
N ALA A 164 12.34 -9.59 -14.63
CA ALA A 164 11.90 -9.49 -13.25
C ALA A 164 10.93 -10.63 -12.92
N VAL A 165 11.01 -11.14 -11.70
CA VAL A 165 10.08 -12.12 -11.16
C VAL A 165 9.32 -11.47 -10.01
N LEU A 166 8.00 -11.48 -10.09
CA LEU A 166 7.12 -10.96 -9.07
C LEU A 166 6.40 -12.12 -8.37
N ALA A 167 6.22 -12.01 -7.06
CA ALA A 167 5.45 -12.97 -6.29
C ALA A 167 4.56 -12.24 -5.29
N ARG A 168 3.41 -12.83 -4.97
CA ARG A 168 2.47 -12.27 -3.99
C ARG A 168 3.04 -12.25 -2.57
N THR A 169 3.89 -13.22 -2.23
CA THR A 169 4.47 -13.38 -0.89
C THR A 169 6.00 -13.43 -0.96
N ASN A 170 6.66 -12.97 0.11
CA ASN A 170 8.12 -13.07 0.23
C ASN A 170 8.59 -14.54 0.18
N LEU A 171 7.80 -15.47 0.74
CA LEU A 171 8.12 -16.91 0.65
C LEU A 171 8.09 -17.40 -0.80
N GLY A 172 7.06 -17.04 -1.56
CA GLY A 172 6.96 -17.39 -2.98
C GLY A 172 8.12 -16.82 -3.80
N LEU A 173 8.56 -15.59 -3.50
CA LEU A 173 9.71 -14.98 -4.14
C LEU A 173 11.01 -15.72 -3.77
N LEU A 174 11.20 -16.07 -2.50
CA LEU A 174 12.36 -16.82 -2.03
C LEU A 174 12.45 -18.21 -2.69
N LEU A 175 11.35 -18.94 -2.79
CA LEU A 175 11.29 -20.24 -3.46
C LEU A 175 11.70 -20.13 -4.93
N LYS A 176 11.19 -19.10 -5.64
CA LYS A 176 11.58 -18.81 -7.03
C LYS A 176 13.06 -18.40 -7.16
N ALA A 177 13.59 -17.70 -6.19
CA ALA A 177 15.02 -17.35 -6.18
C ALA A 177 15.89 -18.60 -5.98
N ILE A 178 15.52 -19.50 -5.07
CA ILE A 178 16.22 -20.77 -4.85
C ILE A 178 16.19 -21.64 -6.12
N GLU A 179 15.00 -21.81 -6.72
CA GLU A 179 14.83 -22.54 -7.98
C GLU A 179 15.75 -21.99 -9.07
N TYR A 180 15.77 -20.66 -9.24
CA TYR A 180 16.60 -20.01 -10.24
C TYR A 180 18.11 -20.21 -10.02
N VAL A 181 18.58 -20.14 -8.77
CA VAL A 181 20.00 -20.37 -8.42
C VAL A 181 20.37 -21.82 -8.63
N THR A 182 19.51 -22.76 -8.26
CA THR A 182 19.73 -24.21 -8.36
C THR A 182 19.79 -24.65 -9.84
N GLU A 183 18.84 -24.19 -10.65
CA GLU A 183 18.77 -24.57 -12.07
C GLU A 183 19.89 -23.98 -12.90
N LYS A 184 20.26 -22.71 -12.65
CA LYS A 184 21.24 -22.00 -13.49
C LYS A 184 22.66 -22.02 -12.97
N ARG A 185 22.94 -22.63 -11.82
CA ARG A 185 24.28 -22.67 -11.16
C ARG A 185 24.95 -21.28 -11.09
N ILE A 186 24.15 -20.22 -11.00
CA ILE A 186 24.67 -18.84 -10.96
C ILE A 186 25.01 -18.50 -9.51
N SER A 187 26.22 -17.96 -9.30
CA SER A 187 26.68 -17.46 -8.00
C SER A 187 25.69 -16.44 -7.43
N GLY A 188 25.07 -16.76 -6.30
CA GLY A 188 23.94 -16.03 -5.68
C GLY A 188 24.23 -14.60 -5.19
N LYS A 189 25.38 -14.00 -5.53
CA LYS A 189 25.77 -12.67 -5.05
C LYS A 189 24.83 -11.53 -5.43
N TYR A 190 24.12 -11.64 -6.56
CA TYR A 190 23.26 -10.56 -7.07
C TYR A 190 21.81 -10.63 -6.57
N ILE A 191 21.30 -11.83 -6.33
CA ILE A 191 19.91 -12.05 -5.87
C ILE A 191 19.75 -11.67 -4.39
N LEU A 192 20.77 -11.90 -3.57
CA LEU A 192 20.73 -11.63 -2.15
C LEU A 192 20.77 -10.12 -1.79
N LYS A 193 21.18 -9.25 -2.69
CA LYS A 193 21.32 -7.82 -2.39
C LYS A 193 19.96 -7.11 -2.24
N GLU A 194 18.94 -7.49 -3.01
CA GLU A 194 17.60 -6.90 -2.91
C GLU A 194 16.69 -7.65 -1.91
N ILE A 195 16.81 -8.97 -1.86
CA ILE A 195 16.09 -9.79 -0.86
C ILE A 195 16.59 -9.50 0.56
N SER A 196 17.90 -9.21 0.74
CA SER A 196 18.50 -9.03 2.06
C SER A 196 17.97 -7.80 2.80
N THR A 197 17.66 -6.71 2.12
CA THR A 197 17.20 -5.48 2.78
C THR A 197 15.77 -5.65 3.34
N SER A 198 14.89 -6.31 2.63
CA SER A 198 13.52 -6.55 3.08
C SER A 198 13.40 -7.70 4.09
N ILE A 199 14.04 -8.85 3.83
CA ILE A 199 13.99 -10.02 4.72
C ILE A 199 14.85 -9.83 5.97
N LEU A 200 16.03 -9.23 5.89
CA LEU A 200 16.86 -8.93 7.05
C LEU A 200 16.22 -7.87 7.97
N THR A 201 15.49 -6.93 7.43
CA THR A 201 14.71 -5.98 8.24
C THR A 201 13.57 -6.71 8.97
N GLN A 202 12.88 -7.65 8.31
CA GLN A 202 11.84 -8.46 8.95
C GLN A 202 12.41 -9.49 9.94
N MET A 203 13.54 -10.11 9.64
CA MET A 203 14.19 -11.05 10.57
C MET A 203 14.83 -10.34 11.77
N LYS A 204 15.30 -9.11 11.64
CA LYS A 204 15.73 -8.29 12.80
C LYS A 204 14.57 -7.91 13.71
N ALA A 205 13.36 -7.75 13.16
CA ALA A 205 12.15 -7.50 13.95
C ALA A 205 11.64 -8.73 14.72
N LEU A 206 12.11 -9.95 14.35
CA LEU A 206 11.75 -11.22 15.00
C LEU A 206 12.80 -11.73 16.03
N ARG A 207 13.88 -10.97 16.26
CA ARG A 207 14.78 -11.27 17.38
C ARG A 207 14.20 -10.66 18.66
N PHE A 208 13.52 -11.51 19.43
CA PHE A 208 13.25 -11.32 20.84
C PHE A 208 14.54 -11.42 21.66
#